data_be221bb21e1cd14f539ee162d64861ff
#
_entry.id   be221bb21e1cd14f539ee162d64861ff
#
_cell.length_a   1.000
_cell.length_b   1.000
_cell.length_c   1.000
_cell.angle_alpha   90.00
_cell.angle_beta   90.00
_cell.angle_gamma   90.00
#
_symmetry.space_group_name_H-M   'P 1'
#
loop_
_entity.id
_entity.type
_entity.pdbx_description
1 polymer ?
#
loop_
_entity_poly.entity_id
_entity_poly.type
_entity_poly.pdbx_seq_one_letter_code
_entity_poly.pdbx_strand_id
1 'polypeptide(L)'
;MDATASNATGPAAQPATPPAAEPAPLMGGALALLTVGLALGTFMEVLDTSIANVAVPTISGSLGVATSQGTWVISSYSVASAIAVPLTGWLARRVGEVRLFTLSVLLFTIASALCGFAQNFESLIMFRLVQGLVSGPMVPLSQTILMRSYPPEKRGLALGLWAMTVICAPIFGPVMGGYITDNYTWPWIFYINVPIGLFSAGCAFVLLRGRETKTTQQRIDAVGLTLLVIGVACLQMVLDLGKDRDWFNSTFIVTLAVIAVVSIAFMLVWEMTEKEPVVDLSLFKDRNFALGVLIISFGFMAFFGSVVIFPLWLQTVMGYTAGLAGLATAPVGLLALFLSPMIGKNMHRLNLRVVASFAFIVFAFVSFWNSTFTLDVPFNHVIWPRIVQGIGVACFFVPMTTITLSSVSDERLASASGLSNFFRTLSGAIGTAISTTYWENDTIRHHAMLVDNVNVYTPNTNAYTDALAGVGFSGGSITAQLEQVVTAQAYMLATNDFFRISCAAFLVLAVLVWITKPRKGVGPSMGH
;
A
#
# COMPACT_ATOMS: atom_id res chain seq x y z
N MET A 1 46.08 -6.41 -75.53
CA MET A 1 44.94 -5.46 -75.67
C MET A 1 44.17 -5.49 -74.37
N ASP A 2 44.43 -4.58 -73.69
CA ASP A 2 44.21 -4.01 -72.40
C ASP A 2 42.84 -4.34 -71.83
N ALA A 3 42.84 -4.94 -70.60
CA ALA A 3 41.71 -5.02 -69.70
C ALA A 3 42.08 -4.21 -68.45
N THR A 4 41.56 -3.01 -68.37
CA THR A 4 41.66 -2.11 -67.25
C THR A 4 40.79 -2.62 -66.09
N ALA A 5 41.45 -3.08 -65.02
CA ALA A 5 40.80 -3.40 -63.72
C ALA A 5 40.51 -2.10 -62.99
N SER A 6 39.21 -1.79 -62.79
CA SER A 6 38.75 -0.71 -61.97
C SER A 6 38.76 -1.16 -60.51
N ASN A 7 39.69 -0.63 -59.74
CA ASN A 7 39.71 -0.74 -58.27
C ASN A 7 38.65 0.19 -57.65
N ALA A 8 37.49 -0.33 -57.27
CA ALA A 8 36.53 0.36 -56.44
C ALA A 8 36.90 0.17 -54.95
N THR A 9 37.62 1.13 -54.40
CA THR A 9 37.81 1.26 -52.93
C THR A 9 36.48 1.66 -52.28
N GLY A 10 35.80 0.69 -51.68
CA GLY A 10 34.64 0.94 -50.83
C GLY A 10 35.05 1.76 -49.58
N PRO A 11 34.14 2.57 -49.05
CA PRO A 11 34.44 3.41 -47.88
C PRO A 11 34.84 2.54 -46.68
N ALA A 12 35.96 2.87 -46.06
CA ALA A 12 36.47 2.20 -44.86
C ALA A 12 35.42 2.25 -43.75
N ALA A 13 35.04 1.07 -43.25
CA ALA A 13 34.20 0.94 -42.11
C ALA A 13 34.81 1.69 -40.91
N GLN A 14 34.13 2.71 -40.41
CA GLN A 14 34.51 3.39 -39.17
C GLN A 14 34.58 2.36 -38.05
N PRO A 15 35.65 2.37 -37.23
CA PRO A 15 35.72 1.46 -36.09
C PRO A 15 34.55 1.74 -35.16
N ALA A 16 33.76 0.71 -34.89
CA ALA A 16 32.65 0.77 -33.92
C ALA A 16 33.21 1.28 -32.58
N THR A 17 32.71 2.41 -32.13
CA THR A 17 33.01 2.93 -30.79
C THR A 17 32.75 1.83 -29.76
N PRO A 18 33.74 1.46 -28.93
CA PRO A 18 33.50 0.43 -27.91
C PRO A 18 32.32 0.83 -27.06
N PRO A 19 31.41 -0.10 -26.69
CA PRO A 19 30.30 0.20 -25.82
C PRO A 19 30.84 0.82 -24.53
N ALA A 20 30.26 1.97 -24.13
CA ALA A 20 30.65 2.66 -22.91
C ALA A 20 30.65 1.64 -21.76
N ALA A 21 31.77 1.49 -21.07
CA ALA A 21 31.93 0.55 -19.98
C ALA A 21 30.82 0.80 -18.95
N GLU A 22 30.08 -0.26 -18.61
CA GLU A 22 29.06 -0.18 -17.56
C GLU A 22 29.72 0.34 -16.27
N PRO A 23 29.14 1.32 -15.60
CA PRO A 23 29.72 1.90 -14.39
C PRO A 23 29.89 0.82 -13.33
N ALA A 24 31.07 0.77 -12.68
CA ALA A 24 31.41 -0.21 -11.67
C ALA A 24 30.32 -0.31 -10.58
N PRO A 25 29.98 -1.49 -10.05
CA PRO A 25 28.92 -1.66 -9.06
C PRO A 25 29.18 -0.79 -7.84
N LEU A 26 28.12 -0.18 -7.27
CA LEU A 26 28.21 0.57 -6.03
C LEU A 26 28.53 -0.39 -4.89
N MET A 27 29.51 -0.03 -4.05
CA MET A 27 29.94 -0.86 -2.92
C MET A 27 30.12 -0.01 -1.65
N GLY A 28 30.09 -0.69 -0.50
CA GLY A 28 30.39 -0.06 0.79
C GLY A 28 29.46 1.09 1.13
N GLY A 29 30.05 2.21 1.57
CA GLY A 29 29.30 3.38 2.05
C GLY A 29 28.41 4.02 1.00
N ALA A 30 28.80 4.02 -0.29
CA ALA A 30 27.97 4.58 -1.36
C ALA A 30 26.69 3.77 -1.59
N LEU A 31 26.77 2.44 -1.55
CA LEU A 31 25.59 1.57 -1.63
C LEU A 31 24.67 1.75 -0.42
N ALA A 32 25.24 1.86 0.79
CA ALA A 32 24.47 2.10 2.02
C ALA A 32 23.76 3.46 1.96
N LEU A 33 24.44 4.52 1.53
CA LEU A 33 23.87 5.85 1.39
C LEU A 33 22.76 5.89 0.33
N LEU A 34 22.93 5.22 -0.80
CA LEU A 34 21.89 5.05 -1.81
C LEU A 34 20.68 4.34 -1.23
N THR A 35 20.90 3.24 -0.50
CA THR A 35 19.83 2.47 0.13
C THR A 35 19.01 3.34 1.08
N VAL A 36 19.68 4.12 1.93
CA VAL A 36 19.02 5.07 2.84
C VAL A 36 18.26 6.14 2.05
N GLY A 37 18.85 6.72 0.99
CA GLY A 37 18.20 7.72 0.17
C GLY A 37 16.92 7.21 -0.50
N LEU A 38 16.97 6.03 -1.13
CA LEU A 38 15.79 5.41 -1.77
C LEU A 38 14.74 4.98 -0.73
N ALA A 39 15.18 4.44 0.40
CA ALA A 39 14.31 4.05 1.50
C ALA A 39 13.57 5.26 2.09
N LEU A 40 14.26 6.38 2.31
CA LEU A 40 13.65 7.62 2.81
C LEU A 40 12.65 8.22 1.83
N GLY A 41 12.90 8.16 0.52
CA GLY A 41 11.92 8.58 -0.49
C GLY A 41 10.62 7.77 -0.42
N THR A 42 10.74 6.44 -0.30
CA THR A 42 9.59 5.54 -0.12
C THR A 42 8.90 5.77 1.23
N PHE A 43 9.67 5.92 2.31
CA PHE A 43 9.15 6.20 3.65
C PHE A 43 8.32 7.48 3.67
N MET A 44 8.84 8.55 3.06
CA MET A 44 8.18 9.84 2.98
C MET A 44 6.82 9.75 2.28
N GLU A 45 6.73 9.05 1.15
CA GLU A 45 5.49 8.87 0.40
C GLU A 45 4.43 8.12 1.23
N VAL A 46 4.81 6.99 1.82
CA VAL A 46 3.87 6.17 2.61
C VAL A 46 3.50 6.87 3.92
N LEU A 47 4.45 7.58 4.53
CA LEU A 47 4.23 8.37 5.73
C LEU A 47 3.25 9.51 5.48
N ASP A 48 3.40 10.25 4.36
CA ASP A 48 2.53 11.38 3.98
C ASP A 48 1.05 10.98 3.95
N THR A 49 0.74 9.82 3.36
CA THR A 49 -0.63 9.29 3.34
C THR A 49 -1.14 8.97 4.74
N SER A 50 -0.30 8.37 5.56
CA SER A 50 -0.69 7.93 6.91
C SER A 50 -0.85 9.10 7.89
N ILE A 51 0.01 10.12 7.80
CA ILE A 51 -0.09 11.35 8.60
C ILE A 51 -1.35 12.14 8.22
N ALA A 52 -1.62 12.29 6.92
CA ALA A 52 -2.76 13.05 6.44
C ALA A 52 -4.09 12.50 6.98
N ASN A 53 -4.23 11.18 7.09
CA ASN A 53 -5.42 10.52 7.63
C ASN A 53 -5.79 11.01 9.05
N VAL A 54 -4.79 11.20 9.90
CA VAL A 54 -4.99 11.65 11.29
C VAL A 54 -5.29 13.15 11.36
N ALA A 55 -4.75 13.92 10.42
CA ALA A 55 -4.84 15.37 10.40
C ALA A 55 -6.15 15.91 9.80
N VAL A 56 -6.97 15.07 9.13
CA VAL A 56 -8.22 15.51 8.46
C VAL A 56 -9.14 16.37 9.34
N PRO A 57 -9.47 15.99 10.59
CA PRO A 57 -10.34 16.82 11.43
C PRO A 57 -9.76 18.21 11.70
N THR A 58 -8.45 18.29 11.98
CA THR A 58 -7.74 19.53 12.25
C THR A 58 -7.67 20.42 11.00
N ILE A 59 -7.38 19.83 9.82
CA ILE A 59 -7.37 20.53 8.53
C ILE A 59 -8.77 21.07 8.21
N SER A 60 -9.81 20.25 8.36
CA SER A 60 -11.20 20.63 8.08
C SER A 60 -11.65 21.80 8.97
N GLY A 61 -11.37 21.70 10.27
CA GLY A 61 -11.69 22.77 11.23
C GLY A 61 -10.94 24.07 10.92
N SER A 62 -9.65 23.96 10.56
CA SER A 62 -8.82 25.14 10.22
C SER A 62 -9.25 25.84 8.91
N LEU A 63 -9.69 25.08 7.92
CA LEU A 63 -10.12 25.61 6.61
C LEU A 63 -11.63 25.90 6.54
N GLY A 64 -12.38 25.68 7.65
CA GLY A 64 -13.80 25.99 7.74
C GLY A 64 -14.71 25.09 6.88
N VAL A 65 -14.30 23.85 6.64
CA VAL A 65 -15.07 22.87 5.86
C VAL A 65 -15.59 21.73 6.75
N ALA A 66 -16.67 21.07 6.31
CA ALA A 66 -17.16 19.90 7.01
C ALA A 66 -16.14 18.75 6.97
N THR A 67 -16.09 17.93 8.03
CA THR A 67 -15.16 16.79 8.10
C THR A 67 -15.35 15.80 6.94
N SER A 68 -16.59 15.63 6.47
CA SER A 68 -16.88 14.83 5.27
C SER A 68 -16.29 15.40 3.98
N GLN A 69 -16.13 16.71 3.88
CA GLN A 69 -15.39 17.36 2.79
C GLN A 69 -13.89 17.19 2.98
N GLY A 70 -13.40 17.26 4.23
CA GLY A 70 -11.99 17.07 4.56
C GLY A 70 -11.39 15.74 4.08
N THR A 71 -12.21 14.71 3.94
CA THR A 71 -11.76 13.40 3.39
C THR A 71 -11.21 13.52 1.97
N TRP A 72 -11.60 14.54 1.20
CA TRP A 72 -11.06 14.81 -0.13
C TRP A 72 -9.55 15.09 -0.13
N VAL A 73 -8.98 15.54 0.99
CA VAL A 73 -7.51 15.70 1.13
C VAL A 73 -6.79 14.36 0.93
N ILE A 74 -7.41 13.28 1.37
CA ILE A 74 -6.88 11.91 1.21
C ILE A 74 -7.27 11.34 -0.15
N SER A 75 -8.56 11.41 -0.50
CA SER A 75 -9.09 10.80 -1.72
C SER A 75 -8.49 11.40 -2.99
N SER A 76 -8.27 12.73 -3.04
CA SER A 76 -7.64 13.37 -4.20
C SER A 76 -6.22 12.85 -4.44
N TYR A 77 -5.43 12.70 -3.39
CA TYR A 77 -4.10 12.11 -3.47
C TYR A 77 -4.16 10.64 -3.91
N SER A 78 -5.02 9.84 -3.26
CA SER A 78 -5.15 8.41 -3.53
C SER A 78 -5.58 8.11 -4.96
N VAL A 79 -6.57 8.85 -5.48
CA VAL A 79 -7.02 8.75 -6.88
C VAL A 79 -5.86 9.08 -7.84
N ALA A 80 -5.17 10.20 -7.61
CA ALA A 80 -4.06 10.64 -8.47
C ALA A 80 -2.89 9.63 -8.44
N SER A 81 -2.53 9.14 -7.26
CA SER A 81 -1.48 8.12 -7.10
C SER A 81 -1.89 6.79 -7.76
N ALA A 82 -3.13 6.34 -7.57
CA ALA A 82 -3.64 5.10 -8.19
C ALA A 82 -3.58 5.13 -9.72
N ILE A 83 -3.79 6.30 -10.33
CA ILE A 83 -3.62 6.51 -11.78
C ILE A 83 -2.14 6.43 -12.18
N ALA A 84 -1.24 7.03 -11.39
CA ALA A 84 0.16 7.18 -11.76
C ALA A 84 1.00 5.90 -11.56
N VAL A 85 0.65 5.06 -10.57
CA VAL A 85 1.40 3.82 -10.25
C VAL A 85 1.53 2.87 -11.45
N PRO A 86 0.46 2.49 -12.19
CA PRO A 86 0.57 1.58 -13.33
C PRO A 86 1.35 2.18 -14.51
N LEU A 87 1.42 3.51 -14.60
CA LEU A 87 2.19 4.22 -15.63
C LEU A 87 3.70 4.16 -15.42
N THR A 88 4.15 3.72 -14.25
CA THR A 88 5.58 3.72 -13.87
C THR A 88 6.46 3.06 -14.92
N GLY A 89 6.07 1.89 -15.42
CA GLY A 89 6.85 1.16 -16.41
C GLY A 89 6.98 1.89 -17.75
N TRP A 90 5.90 2.48 -18.22
CA TRP A 90 5.91 3.27 -19.45
C TRP A 90 6.73 4.55 -19.30
N LEU A 91 6.53 5.28 -18.19
CA LEU A 91 7.31 6.49 -17.87
C LEU A 91 8.80 6.17 -17.73
N ALA A 92 9.15 5.06 -17.06
CA ALA A 92 10.54 4.63 -16.87
C ALA A 92 11.24 4.31 -18.19
N ARG A 93 10.55 3.65 -19.13
CA ARG A 93 11.09 3.41 -20.48
C ARG A 93 11.32 4.70 -21.26
N ARG A 94 10.48 5.72 -21.06
CA ARG A 94 10.55 6.99 -21.81
C ARG A 94 11.54 7.98 -21.21
N VAL A 95 11.60 8.12 -19.90
CA VAL A 95 12.38 9.13 -19.17
C VAL A 95 13.69 8.55 -18.63
N GLY A 96 13.70 7.26 -18.33
CA GLY A 96 14.72 6.56 -17.57
C GLY A 96 14.33 6.40 -16.10
N GLU A 97 14.78 5.33 -15.46
CA GLU A 97 14.36 5.00 -14.08
C GLU A 97 14.92 6.00 -13.06
N VAL A 98 16.20 6.36 -13.21
CA VAL A 98 16.88 7.25 -12.26
C VAL A 98 16.34 8.67 -12.34
N ARG A 99 16.20 9.19 -13.57
CA ARG A 99 15.64 10.52 -13.80
C ARG A 99 14.20 10.60 -13.31
N LEU A 100 13.38 9.59 -13.66
CA LEU A 100 11.98 9.57 -13.24
C LEU A 100 11.86 9.53 -11.72
N PHE A 101 12.61 8.69 -11.02
CA PHE A 101 12.61 8.65 -9.56
C PHE A 101 13.03 9.99 -8.95
N THR A 102 14.15 10.55 -9.41
CA THR A 102 14.67 11.83 -8.90
C THR A 102 13.67 12.96 -9.11
N LEU A 103 13.08 13.06 -10.31
CA LEU A 103 12.05 14.05 -10.63
C LEU A 103 10.79 13.85 -9.79
N SER A 104 10.32 12.61 -9.63
CA SER A 104 9.15 12.29 -8.80
C SER A 104 9.35 12.72 -7.35
N VAL A 105 10.52 12.42 -6.76
CA VAL A 105 10.83 12.83 -5.37
C VAL A 105 10.91 14.35 -5.25
N LEU A 106 11.56 15.05 -6.20
CA LEU A 106 11.66 16.51 -6.17
C LEU A 106 10.29 17.18 -6.34
N LEU A 107 9.50 16.75 -7.32
CA LEU A 107 8.17 17.30 -7.57
C LEU A 107 7.21 16.98 -6.41
N PHE A 108 7.31 15.79 -5.82
CA PHE A 108 6.57 15.45 -4.60
C PHE A 108 6.93 16.39 -3.45
N THR A 109 8.22 16.66 -3.26
CA THR A 109 8.72 17.56 -2.21
C THR A 109 8.18 18.98 -2.40
N ILE A 110 8.19 19.48 -3.65
CA ILE A 110 7.64 20.79 -3.98
C ILE A 110 6.13 20.81 -3.76
N ALA A 111 5.39 19.81 -4.26
CA ALA A 111 3.95 19.70 -4.09
C ALA A 111 3.57 19.60 -2.61
N SER A 112 4.36 18.85 -1.80
CA SER A 112 4.19 18.78 -0.36
C SER A 112 4.37 20.15 0.31
N ALA A 113 5.41 20.90 -0.04
CA ALA A 113 5.59 22.27 0.44
C ALA A 113 4.41 23.16 0.07
N LEU A 114 3.89 23.05 -1.16
CA LEU A 114 2.71 23.81 -1.62
C LEU A 114 1.45 23.41 -0.85
N CYS A 115 1.26 22.13 -0.48
CA CYS A 115 0.18 21.70 0.41
C CYS A 115 0.25 22.44 1.76
N GLY A 116 1.44 22.57 2.33
CA GLY A 116 1.64 23.32 3.57
C GLY A 116 1.40 24.83 3.44
N PHE A 117 1.54 25.41 2.24
CA PHE A 117 1.24 26.82 1.95
C PHE A 117 -0.21 27.06 1.52
N ALA A 118 -1.05 26.04 1.42
CA ALA A 118 -2.43 26.18 0.99
C ALA A 118 -3.22 27.07 1.95
N GLN A 119 -3.89 28.10 1.41
CA GLN A 119 -4.66 29.07 2.19
C GLN A 119 -6.17 28.75 2.21
N ASN A 120 -6.62 27.90 1.31
CA ASN A 120 -8.00 27.45 1.19
C ASN A 120 -8.07 25.99 0.80
N PHE A 121 -9.25 25.40 0.97
CA PHE A 121 -9.48 23.98 0.75
C PHE A 121 -9.23 23.58 -0.71
N GLU A 122 -9.67 24.37 -1.68
CA GLU A 122 -9.54 24.09 -3.11
C GLU A 122 -8.07 24.02 -3.53
N SER A 123 -7.24 24.96 -3.07
CA SER A 123 -5.80 24.94 -3.36
C SER A 123 -5.11 23.72 -2.75
N LEU A 124 -5.50 23.33 -1.55
CA LEU A 124 -4.98 22.11 -0.91
C LEU A 124 -5.32 20.86 -1.74
N ILE A 125 -6.56 20.72 -2.19
CA ILE A 125 -6.97 19.59 -3.05
C ILE A 125 -6.19 19.56 -4.36
N MET A 126 -6.02 20.71 -5.01
CA MET A 126 -5.22 20.81 -6.25
C MET A 126 -3.77 20.38 -6.04
N PHE A 127 -3.14 20.84 -4.96
CA PHE A 127 -1.77 20.44 -4.64
C PHE A 127 -1.67 18.96 -4.26
N ARG A 128 -2.68 18.40 -3.58
CA ARG A 128 -2.77 16.96 -3.28
C ARG A 128 -2.92 16.10 -4.55
N LEU A 129 -3.70 16.55 -5.53
CA LEU A 129 -3.78 15.89 -6.84
C LEU A 129 -2.42 15.85 -7.54
N VAL A 130 -1.72 16.99 -7.59
CA VAL A 130 -0.38 17.05 -8.18
C VAL A 130 0.59 16.14 -7.42
N GLN A 131 0.58 16.20 -6.09
CA GLN A 131 1.43 15.39 -5.23
C GLN A 131 1.18 13.89 -5.45
N GLY A 132 -0.08 13.46 -5.57
CA GLY A 132 -0.46 12.08 -5.87
C GLY A 132 0.02 11.61 -7.25
N LEU A 133 -0.14 12.44 -8.30
CA LEU A 133 0.32 12.10 -9.64
C LEU A 133 1.84 11.87 -9.71
N VAL A 134 2.63 12.68 -9.01
CA VAL A 134 4.08 12.55 -9.05
C VAL A 134 4.61 11.47 -8.09
N SER A 135 3.83 11.06 -7.10
CA SER A 135 4.21 10.01 -6.14
C SER A 135 4.18 8.61 -6.74
N GLY A 136 3.26 8.32 -7.67
CA GLY A 136 3.02 6.98 -8.17
C GLY A 136 4.26 6.16 -8.57
N PRO A 137 5.25 6.74 -9.27
CA PRO A 137 6.47 6.04 -9.62
C PRO A 137 7.45 5.80 -8.45
N MET A 138 7.33 6.50 -7.31
CA MET A 138 8.36 6.51 -6.26
C MET A 138 8.56 5.13 -5.63
N VAL A 139 7.51 4.48 -5.16
CA VAL A 139 7.58 3.15 -4.53
C VAL A 139 8.07 2.08 -5.50
N PRO A 140 7.51 1.91 -6.72
CA PRO A 140 7.96 0.90 -7.67
C PRO A 140 9.41 1.11 -8.14
N LEU A 141 9.80 2.36 -8.40
CA LEU A 141 11.16 2.66 -8.87
C LEU A 141 12.20 2.52 -7.77
N SER A 142 11.91 2.95 -6.54
CA SER A 142 12.82 2.72 -5.41
C SER A 142 13.12 1.24 -5.25
N GLN A 143 12.11 0.37 -5.36
CA GLN A 143 12.24 -1.08 -5.31
C GLN A 143 13.12 -1.60 -6.47
N THR A 144 12.84 -1.15 -7.69
CA THR A 144 13.56 -1.60 -8.90
C THR A 144 15.00 -1.13 -8.89
N ILE A 145 15.26 0.15 -8.60
CA ILE A 145 16.61 0.73 -8.54
C ILE A 145 17.43 0.03 -7.45
N LEU A 146 16.81 -0.23 -6.30
CA LEU A 146 17.48 -0.92 -5.20
C LEU A 146 17.87 -2.35 -5.59
N MET A 147 16.94 -3.11 -6.21
CA MET A 147 17.24 -4.46 -6.70
C MET A 147 18.37 -4.49 -7.75
N ARG A 148 18.43 -3.50 -8.64
CA ARG A 148 19.50 -3.40 -9.65
C ARG A 148 20.84 -2.96 -9.08
N SER A 149 20.82 -2.17 -8.00
CA SER A 149 22.03 -1.67 -7.35
C SER A 149 22.76 -2.73 -6.51
N TYR A 150 22.07 -3.80 -6.13
CA TYR A 150 22.63 -4.90 -5.36
C TYR A 150 23.01 -6.09 -6.25
N PRO A 151 24.11 -6.81 -5.92
CA PRO A 151 24.44 -8.08 -6.58
C PRO A 151 23.27 -9.08 -6.47
N PRO A 152 23.09 -9.99 -7.43
CA PRO A 152 21.98 -10.95 -7.46
C PRO A 152 21.80 -11.71 -6.14
N GLU A 153 22.91 -12.10 -5.48
CA GLU A 153 22.89 -12.85 -4.22
C GLU A 153 22.38 -12.01 -3.05
N LYS A 154 22.44 -10.68 -3.15
CA LYS A 154 22.04 -9.73 -2.11
C LYS A 154 20.73 -8.99 -2.43
N ARG A 155 20.07 -9.28 -3.56
CA ARG A 155 18.78 -8.66 -3.94
C ARG A 155 17.70 -8.90 -2.89
N GLY A 156 17.73 -10.06 -2.22
CA GLY A 156 16.84 -10.35 -1.09
C GLY A 156 17.05 -9.40 0.09
N LEU A 157 18.30 -9.05 0.41
CA LEU A 157 18.60 -8.06 1.45
C LEU A 157 18.07 -6.68 1.05
N ALA A 158 18.26 -6.27 -0.20
CA ALA A 158 17.73 -5.02 -0.74
C ALA A 158 16.21 -4.92 -0.57
N LEU A 159 15.48 -5.98 -0.95
CA LEU A 159 14.02 -6.07 -0.75
C LEU A 159 13.63 -6.07 0.73
N GLY A 160 14.42 -6.70 1.60
CA GLY A 160 14.19 -6.69 3.04
C GLY A 160 14.31 -5.29 3.65
N LEU A 161 15.31 -4.52 3.24
CA LEU A 161 15.50 -3.12 3.66
C LEU A 161 14.39 -2.21 3.11
N TRP A 162 14.00 -2.42 1.87
CA TRP A 162 12.87 -1.70 1.27
C TRP A 162 11.55 -2.02 1.97
N ALA A 163 11.26 -3.29 2.21
CA ALA A 163 10.04 -3.72 2.89
C ALA A 163 9.93 -3.15 4.32
N MET A 164 11.06 -3.11 5.05
CA MET A 164 11.15 -2.47 6.36
C MET A 164 10.61 -1.03 6.31
N THR A 165 10.98 -0.26 5.30
CA THR A 165 10.58 1.14 5.15
C THR A 165 9.07 1.28 4.91
N VAL A 166 8.52 0.46 4.01
CA VAL A 166 7.08 0.45 3.68
C VAL A 166 6.22 0.04 4.88
N ILE A 167 6.75 -0.86 5.73
CA ILE A 167 6.02 -1.34 6.92
C ILE A 167 6.06 -0.32 8.05
N CYS A 168 7.19 0.37 8.25
CA CYS A 168 7.35 1.32 9.35
C CYS A 168 6.55 2.61 9.14
N ALA A 169 6.44 3.09 7.90
CA ALA A 169 5.82 4.37 7.61
C ALA A 169 4.35 4.48 8.11
N PRO A 170 3.45 3.51 7.89
CA PRO A 170 2.09 3.57 8.41
C PRO A 170 2.01 3.58 9.94
N ILE A 171 3.02 3.05 10.63
CA ILE A 171 3.07 3.00 12.09
C ILE A 171 3.50 4.35 12.66
N PHE A 172 4.49 4.97 12.03
CA PHE A 172 4.95 6.29 12.44
C PHE A 172 3.95 7.40 12.10
N GLY A 173 3.13 7.21 11.06
CA GLY A 173 2.18 8.20 10.58
C GLY A 173 1.23 8.72 11.67
N PRO A 174 0.42 7.89 12.32
CA PRO A 174 -0.50 8.33 13.36
C PRO A 174 0.21 8.95 14.57
N VAL A 175 1.37 8.43 14.98
CA VAL A 175 2.14 8.96 16.10
C VAL A 175 2.69 10.35 15.79
N MET A 176 3.34 10.51 14.63
CA MET A 176 3.90 11.79 14.21
C MET A 176 2.80 12.79 13.84
N GLY A 177 1.75 12.33 13.15
CA GLY A 177 0.62 13.15 12.76
C GLY A 177 -0.12 13.73 13.96
N GLY A 178 -0.44 12.89 14.94
CA GLY A 178 -1.05 13.32 16.21
C GLY A 178 -0.15 14.32 16.94
N TYR A 179 1.13 13.99 17.13
CA TYR A 179 2.08 14.89 17.80
C TYR A 179 2.20 16.25 17.10
N ILE A 180 2.27 16.27 15.76
CA ILE A 180 2.40 17.51 15.00
C ILE A 180 1.11 18.34 15.08
N THR A 181 -0.05 17.72 14.94
CA THR A 181 -1.34 18.44 15.00
C THR A 181 -1.68 18.96 16.38
N ASP A 182 -1.25 18.27 17.43
CA ASP A 182 -1.51 18.64 18.82
C ASP A 182 -0.57 19.75 19.32
N ASN A 183 0.70 19.78 18.86
CA ASN A 183 1.74 20.68 19.37
C ASN A 183 2.13 21.79 18.38
N TYR A 184 1.81 21.65 17.09
CA TYR A 184 2.11 22.60 16.03
C TYR A 184 0.86 22.84 15.18
N THR A 185 1.03 23.43 14.00
CA THR A 185 -0.05 23.62 13.02
C THR A 185 -0.05 22.52 11.97
N TRP A 186 -1.23 22.19 11.41
CA TRP A 186 -1.37 21.13 10.42
C TRP A 186 -0.43 21.24 9.19
N PRO A 187 -0.01 22.42 8.68
CA PRO A 187 0.91 22.50 7.55
C PRO A 187 2.24 21.77 7.77
N TRP A 188 2.67 21.62 9.02
CA TRP A 188 3.91 20.92 9.34
C TRP A 188 3.91 19.44 8.96
N ILE A 189 2.74 18.80 8.83
CA ILE A 189 2.67 17.41 8.34
C ILE A 189 3.18 17.29 6.90
N PHE A 190 3.12 18.36 6.12
CA PHE A 190 3.64 18.46 4.76
C PHE A 190 5.09 18.95 4.72
N TYR A 191 5.45 19.92 5.58
CA TYR A 191 6.81 20.48 5.58
C TYR A 191 7.88 19.49 6.03
N ILE A 192 7.54 18.51 6.88
CA ILE A 192 8.48 17.45 7.30
C ILE A 192 9.01 16.64 6.10
N ASN A 193 8.27 16.60 4.99
CA ASN A 193 8.70 15.91 3.78
C ASN A 193 9.83 16.66 3.04
N VAL A 194 9.96 17.96 3.23
CA VAL A 194 10.91 18.79 2.47
C VAL A 194 12.37 18.37 2.71
N PRO A 195 12.89 18.31 3.95
CA PRO A 195 14.27 17.91 4.17
C PRO A 195 14.53 16.45 3.74
N ILE A 196 13.56 15.55 3.95
CA ILE A 196 13.67 14.14 3.58
C ILE A 196 13.74 13.98 2.06
N GLY A 197 12.85 14.67 1.35
CA GLY A 197 12.79 14.59 -0.11
C GLY A 197 14.01 15.19 -0.79
N LEU A 198 14.51 16.33 -0.30
CA LEU A 198 15.75 16.93 -0.82
C LEU A 198 16.96 16.00 -0.62
N PHE A 199 17.07 15.36 0.54
CA PHE A 199 18.11 14.38 0.81
C PHE A 199 18.00 13.16 -0.11
N SER A 200 16.79 12.57 -0.24
CA SER A 200 16.54 11.40 -1.10
C SER A 200 16.86 11.70 -2.58
N ALA A 201 16.34 12.82 -3.10
CA ALA A 201 16.62 13.25 -4.47
C ALA A 201 18.11 13.53 -4.70
N GLY A 202 18.79 14.17 -3.74
CA GLY A 202 20.22 14.42 -3.78
C GLY A 202 21.04 13.12 -3.83
N CYS A 203 20.71 12.15 -2.99
CA CYS A 203 21.34 10.84 -3.01
C CYS A 203 21.16 10.14 -4.37
N ALA A 204 19.94 10.10 -4.90
CA ALA A 204 19.65 9.50 -6.19
C ALA A 204 20.41 10.20 -7.32
N PHE A 205 20.37 11.53 -7.37
CA PHE A 205 21.02 12.33 -8.40
C PHE A 205 22.55 12.15 -8.43
N VAL A 206 23.19 12.16 -7.24
CA VAL A 206 24.67 12.08 -7.14
C VAL A 206 25.17 10.66 -7.35
N LEU A 207 24.57 9.67 -6.65
CA LEU A 207 25.09 8.31 -6.62
C LEU A 207 24.71 7.48 -7.85
N LEU A 208 23.60 7.82 -8.52
CA LEU A 208 23.15 7.13 -9.72
C LEU A 208 23.52 7.87 -11.02
N ARG A 209 24.35 8.90 -10.94
CA ARG A 209 24.83 9.63 -12.12
C ARG A 209 25.54 8.67 -13.08
N GLY A 210 25.12 8.67 -14.34
CA GLY A 210 25.67 7.79 -15.38
C GLY A 210 25.16 6.34 -15.34
N ARG A 211 24.17 6.02 -14.48
CA ARG A 211 23.57 4.67 -14.34
C ARG A 211 22.14 4.62 -14.87
N GLU A 212 21.80 5.51 -15.79
CA GLU A 212 20.47 5.57 -16.36
C GLU A 212 20.17 4.35 -17.23
N THR A 213 18.93 3.90 -17.19
CA THR A 213 18.44 2.85 -18.07
C THR A 213 18.29 3.36 -19.50
N LYS A 214 18.44 2.47 -20.48
CA LYS A 214 18.22 2.82 -21.89
C LYS A 214 16.78 3.29 -22.07
N THR A 215 16.63 4.47 -22.66
CA THR A 215 15.32 5.06 -22.96
C THR A 215 14.88 4.70 -24.37
N THR A 216 13.60 4.45 -24.54
CA THR A 216 12.95 4.22 -25.83
C THR A 216 11.87 5.26 -26.06
N GLN A 217 11.87 5.90 -27.24
CA GLN A 217 10.80 6.82 -27.59
C GLN A 217 9.56 6.01 -28.04
N GLN A 218 8.77 5.56 -27.08
CA GLN A 218 7.48 4.93 -27.39
C GLN A 218 6.41 6.00 -27.67
N ARG A 219 5.49 5.68 -28.56
CA ARG A 219 4.30 6.53 -28.81
C ARG A 219 3.42 6.56 -27.57
N ILE A 220 2.73 7.67 -27.37
CA ILE A 220 1.74 7.79 -26.31
C ILE A 220 0.47 7.12 -26.80
N ASP A 221 0.08 6.03 -26.14
CA ASP A 221 -1.25 5.47 -26.31
C ASP A 221 -2.26 6.32 -25.54
N ALA A 222 -2.81 7.33 -26.23
CA ALA A 222 -3.76 8.26 -25.64
C ALA A 222 -5.08 7.57 -25.25
N VAL A 223 -5.47 6.52 -25.98
CA VAL A 223 -6.72 5.80 -25.72
C VAL A 223 -6.58 4.96 -24.46
N GLY A 224 -5.56 4.11 -24.37
CA GLY A 224 -5.28 3.30 -23.18
C GLY A 224 -5.08 4.16 -21.94
N LEU A 225 -4.32 5.27 -22.07
CA LEU A 225 -4.12 6.22 -20.98
C LEU A 225 -5.44 6.85 -20.50
N THR A 226 -6.30 7.30 -21.42
CA THR A 226 -7.58 7.92 -21.06
C THR A 226 -8.51 6.92 -20.36
N LEU A 227 -8.60 5.70 -20.89
CA LEU A 227 -9.40 4.63 -20.30
C LEU A 227 -8.88 4.24 -18.90
N LEU A 228 -7.55 4.17 -18.72
CA LEU A 228 -6.91 3.91 -17.42
C LEU A 228 -7.28 5.02 -16.43
N VAL A 229 -7.10 6.29 -16.81
CA VAL A 229 -7.37 7.45 -15.96
C VAL A 229 -8.82 7.45 -15.50
N ILE A 230 -9.76 7.33 -16.43
CA ILE A 230 -11.20 7.34 -16.11
C ILE A 230 -11.57 6.11 -15.27
N GLY A 231 -11.14 4.92 -15.68
CA GLY A 231 -11.50 3.68 -15.00
C GLY A 231 -10.97 3.60 -13.58
N VAL A 232 -9.70 3.93 -13.38
CA VAL A 232 -9.07 3.90 -12.06
C VAL A 232 -9.57 5.02 -11.16
N ALA A 233 -9.77 6.25 -11.70
CA ALA A 233 -10.32 7.36 -10.94
C ALA A 233 -11.74 7.04 -10.42
N CYS A 234 -12.62 6.58 -11.31
CA CYS A 234 -13.98 6.21 -10.92
C CYS A 234 -13.99 5.05 -9.92
N LEU A 235 -13.16 4.02 -10.11
CA LEU A 235 -13.04 2.89 -9.19
C LEU A 235 -12.57 3.35 -7.80
N GLN A 236 -11.53 4.17 -7.74
CA GLN A 236 -11.01 4.68 -6.47
C GLN A 236 -12.05 5.54 -5.75
N MET A 237 -12.77 6.41 -6.48
CA MET A 237 -13.85 7.20 -5.91
C MET A 237 -15.01 6.34 -5.38
N VAL A 238 -15.36 5.25 -6.06
CA VAL A 238 -16.35 4.28 -5.55
C VAL A 238 -15.89 3.66 -4.24
N LEU A 239 -14.61 3.28 -4.14
CA LEU A 239 -14.06 2.67 -2.92
C LEU A 239 -13.95 3.66 -1.76
N ASP A 240 -13.56 4.90 -2.04
CA ASP A 240 -13.35 5.93 -1.01
C ASP A 240 -14.68 6.53 -0.50
N LEU A 241 -15.65 6.76 -1.40
CA LEU A 241 -16.91 7.45 -1.09
C LEU A 241 -18.11 6.50 -0.94
N GLY A 242 -17.94 5.23 -1.32
CA GLY A 242 -19.05 4.27 -1.37
C GLY A 242 -19.76 4.13 -0.03
N LYS A 243 -19.00 3.99 1.05
CA LYS A 243 -19.52 3.89 2.40
C LYS A 243 -20.35 5.14 2.81
N ASP A 244 -19.79 6.33 2.62
CA ASP A 244 -20.41 7.60 3.03
C ASP A 244 -21.64 7.96 2.19
N ARG A 245 -21.81 7.32 1.04
CA ARG A 245 -22.91 7.53 0.08
C ARG A 245 -23.87 6.35 -0.03
N ASP A 246 -23.85 5.44 0.93
CA ASP A 246 -24.74 4.27 0.99
C ASP A 246 -24.60 3.34 -0.26
N TRP A 247 -23.37 3.21 -0.76
CA TRP A 247 -23.01 2.30 -1.83
C TRP A 247 -23.95 2.36 -3.05
N PHE A 248 -24.47 1.22 -3.47
CA PHE A 248 -25.29 1.09 -4.68
C PHE A 248 -26.72 1.64 -4.51
N ASN A 249 -27.11 2.16 -3.36
CA ASN A 249 -28.34 2.93 -3.19
C ASN A 249 -28.16 4.37 -3.72
N SER A 250 -26.94 4.84 -3.89
CA SER A 250 -26.63 6.14 -4.46
C SER A 250 -26.47 6.06 -5.99
N THR A 251 -27.29 6.80 -6.72
CA THR A 251 -27.16 6.92 -8.18
C THR A 251 -25.76 7.41 -8.60
N PHE A 252 -25.13 8.28 -7.80
CA PHE A 252 -23.77 8.77 -8.04
C PHE A 252 -22.75 7.62 -8.02
N ILE A 253 -22.77 6.79 -6.98
CA ILE A 253 -21.86 5.64 -6.85
C ILE A 253 -22.10 4.60 -7.93
N VAL A 254 -23.38 4.31 -8.26
CA VAL A 254 -23.73 3.40 -9.35
C VAL A 254 -23.19 3.91 -10.70
N THR A 255 -23.34 5.21 -10.96
CA THR A 255 -22.82 5.82 -12.20
C THR A 255 -21.30 5.69 -12.27
N LEU A 256 -20.58 6.01 -11.20
CA LEU A 256 -19.13 5.86 -11.15
C LEU A 256 -18.70 4.39 -11.30
N ALA A 257 -19.40 3.46 -10.67
CA ALA A 257 -19.12 2.02 -10.78
C ALA A 257 -19.30 1.52 -12.22
N VAL A 258 -20.39 1.93 -12.90
CA VAL A 258 -20.61 1.57 -14.30
C VAL A 258 -19.51 2.15 -15.18
N ILE A 259 -19.16 3.43 -15.02
CA ILE A 259 -18.07 4.06 -15.79
C ILE A 259 -16.75 3.32 -15.52
N ALA A 260 -16.44 2.99 -14.27
CA ALA A 260 -15.22 2.25 -13.90
C ALA A 260 -15.16 0.89 -14.60
N VAL A 261 -16.23 0.08 -14.49
CA VAL A 261 -16.29 -1.26 -15.10
C VAL A 261 -16.16 -1.19 -16.61
N VAL A 262 -16.91 -0.30 -17.26
CA VAL A 262 -16.88 -0.14 -18.72
C VAL A 262 -15.49 0.33 -19.17
N SER A 263 -14.93 1.38 -18.55
CA SER A 263 -13.62 1.90 -18.93
C SER A 263 -12.51 0.87 -18.72
N ILE A 264 -12.50 0.14 -17.59
CA ILE A 264 -11.50 -0.91 -17.32
C ILE A 264 -11.66 -2.08 -18.30
N ALA A 265 -12.88 -2.50 -18.61
CA ALA A 265 -13.13 -3.57 -19.59
C ALA A 265 -12.60 -3.18 -20.98
N PHE A 266 -12.93 -1.98 -21.45
CA PHE A 266 -12.40 -1.47 -22.73
C PHE A 266 -10.88 -1.32 -22.70
N MET A 267 -10.30 -0.80 -21.59
CA MET A 267 -8.86 -0.71 -21.41
C MET A 267 -8.19 -2.07 -21.53
N LEU A 268 -8.69 -3.11 -20.86
CA LEU A 268 -8.11 -4.45 -20.95
C LEU A 268 -8.11 -5.00 -22.37
N VAL A 269 -9.21 -4.83 -23.11
CA VAL A 269 -9.31 -5.25 -24.53
C VAL A 269 -8.33 -4.43 -25.38
N TRP A 270 -8.27 -3.12 -25.19
CA TRP A 270 -7.38 -2.23 -25.94
C TRP A 270 -5.91 -2.57 -25.71
N GLU A 271 -5.46 -2.67 -24.47
CA GLU A 271 -4.07 -2.99 -24.08
C GLU A 271 -3.62 -4.37 -24.57
N MET A 272 -4.56 -5.33 -24.78
CA MET A 272 -4.24 -6.64 -25.36
C MET A 272 -4.01 -6.59 -26.88
N THR A 273 -4.51 -5.55 -27.56
CA THR A 273 -4.44 -5.39 -29.03
C THR A 273 -3.42 -4.36 -29.46
N GLU A 274 -3.06 -3.41 -28.58
CA GLU A 274 -2.11 -2.34 -28.86
C GLU A 274 -0.67 -2.88 -28.90
N LYS A 275 0.14 -2.35 -29.85
CA LYS A 275 1.54 -2.76 -30.04
C LYS A 275 2.48 -2.18 -28.96
N GLU A 276 2.20 -0.96 -28.52
CA GLU A 276 2.98 -0.25 -27.51
C GLU A 276 2.08 0.15 -26.32
N PRO A 277 1.60 -0.84 -25.54
CA PRO A 277 0.63 -0.60 -24.49
C PRO A 277 1.22 0.24 -23.36
N VAL A 278 0.37 1.05 -22.70
CA VAL A 278 0.74 1.81 -21.50
C VAL A 278 0.97 0.86 -20.34
N VAL A 279 0.10 -0.15 -20.18
CA VAL A 279 0.19 -1.18 -19.14
C VAL A 279 0.55 -2.51 -19.78
N ASP A 280 1.73 -3.05 -19.43
CA ASP A 280 2.21 -4.30 -20.00
C ASP A 280 1.49 -5.53 -19.41
N LEU A 281 0.29 -5.80 -19.90
CA LEU A 281 -0.52 -6.97 -19.48
C LEU A 281 0.11 -8.30 -19.90
N SER A 282 1.10 -8.30 -20.81
CA SER A 282 1.78 -9.53 -21.22
C SER A 282 2.57 -10.19 -20.07
N LEU A 283 2.85 -9.45 -19.01
CA LEU A 283 3.45 -9.97 -17.77
C LEU A 283 2.60 -11.06 -17.12
N PHE A 284 1.28 -10.99 -17.25
CA PHE A 284 0.37 -12.02 -16.72
C PHE A 284 0.41 -13.36 -17.48
N LYS A 285 1.08 -13.42 -18.64
CA LYS A 285 1.38 -14.69 -19.30
C LYS A 285 2.39 -15.52 -18.51
N ASP A 286 3.23 -14.87 -17.69
CA ASP A 286 4.10 -15.57 -16.77
C ASP A 286 3.30 -16.04 -15.54
N ARG A 287 3.32 -17.35 -15.32
CA ARG A 287 2.55 -18.00 -14.25
C ARG A 287 2.95 -17.51 -12.86
N ASN A 288 4.25 -17.30 -12.61
CA ASN A 288 4.71 -16.86 -11.29
C ASN A 288 4.32 -15.41 -11.02
N PHE A 289 4.42 -14.55 -12.04
CA PHE A 289 3.97 -13.18 -11.93
C PHE A 289 2.45 -13.11 -11.68
N ALA A 290 1.65 -13.78 -12.49
CA ALA A 290 0.19 -13.78 -12.37
C ALA A 290 -0.28 -14.30 -11.00
N LEU A 291 0.19 -15.49 -10.59
CA LEU A 291 -0.17 -16.07 -9.29
C LEU A 291 0.41 -15.26 -8.13
N GLY A 292 1.64 -14.73 -8.27
CA GLY A 292 2.27 -13.88 -7.28
C GLY A 292 1.47 -12.60 -7.04
N VAL A 293 1.08 -11.88 -8.10
CA VAL A 293 0.23 -10.69 -8.01
C VAL A 293 -1.12 -11.03 -7.38
N LEU A 294 -1.77 -12.12 -7.78
CA LEU A 294 -3.05 -12.54 -7.22
C LEU A 294 -2.95 -12.83 -5.72
N ILE A 295 -1.98 -13.62 -5.29
CA ILE A 295 -1.81 -14.00 -3.88
C ILE A 295 -1.42 -12.79 -3.03
N ILE A 296 -0.51 -11.92 -3.52
CA ILE A 296 -0.12 -10.72 -2.80
C ILE A 296 -1.31 -9.74 -2.67
N SER A 297 -2.14 -9.64 -3.69
CA SER A 297 -3.34 -8.79 -3.71
C SER A 297 -4.37 -9.25 -2.68
N PHE A 298 -4.74 -10.51 -2.67
CA PHE A 298 -5.67 -11.04 -1.67
C PHE A 298 -5.08 -11.01 -0.26
N GLY A 299 -3.76 -11.25 -0.12
CA GLY A 299 -3.05 -11.11 1.15
C GLY A 299 -3.10 -9.67 1.68
N PHE A 300 -2.90 -8.68 0.81
CA PHE A 300 -3.05 -7.26 1.15
C PHE A 300 -4.48 -6.89 1.50
N MET A 301 -5.46 -7.38 0.74
CA MET A 301 -6.87 -7.14 1.02
C MET A 301 -7.25 -7.58 2.43
N ALA A 302 -6.92 -8.81 2.81
CA ALA A 302 -7.19 -9.33 4.15
C ALA A 302 -6.37 -8.61 5.26
N PHE A 303 -5.10 -8.30 4.96
CA PHE A 303 -4.21 -7.62 5.90
C PHE A 303 -4.66 -6.19 6.19
N PHE A 304 -4.97 -5.39 5.16
CA PHE A 304 -5.41 -4.01 5.33
C PHE A 304 -6.79 -3.91 6.00
N GLY A 305 -7.69 -4.86 5.72
CA GLY A 305 -8.92 -4.97 6.48
C GLY A 305 -8.65 -5.07 7.99
N SER A 306 -7.72 -5.94 8.39
CA SER A 306 -7.33 -6.10 9.80
C SER A 306 -6.62 -4.86 10.36
N VAL A 307 -5.80 -4.18 9.55
CA VAL A 307 -5.09 -2.94 9.94
C VAL A 307 -6.06 -1.81 10.24
N VAL A 308 -7.21 -1.75 9.55
CA VAL A 308 -8.22 -0.71 9.74
C VAL A 308 -9.21 -1.07 10.86
N ILE A 309 -9.75 -2.28 10.85
CA ILE A 309 -10.78 -2.68 11.82
C ILE A 309 -10.23 -2.71 13.25
N PHE A 310 -8.99 -3.15 13.44
CA PHE A 310 -8.43 -3.29 14.79
C PHE A 310 -8.33 -1.97 15.58
N PRO A 311 -7.67 -0.88 15.07
CA PRO A 311 -7.65 0.39 15.78
C PRO A 311 -9.02 1.07 15.83
N LEU A 312 -9.90 0.83 14.86
CA LEU A 312 -11.25 1.33 14.85
C LEU A 312 -12.05 0.72 16.02
N TRP A 313 -11.98 -0.60 16.21
CA TRP A 313 -12.58 -1.30 17.34
C TRP A 313 -12.03 -0.79 18.68
N LEU A 314 -10.71 -0.59 18.83
CA LEU A 314 -10.11 -0.05 20.04
C LEU A 314 -10.65 1.33 20.40
N GLN A 315 -10.88 2.19 19.41
CA GLN A 315 -11.35 3.55 19.63
C GLN A 315 -12.87 3.62 19.88
N THR A 316 -13.66 2.91 19.06
CA THR A 316 -15.12 3.01 19.11
C THR A 316 -15.74 2.18 20.23
N VAL A 317 -15.14 1.03 20.56
CA VAL A 317 -15.71 0.04 21.49
C VAL A 317 -14.98 0.02 22.83
N MET A 318 -13.64 -0.01 22.78
CA MET A 318 -12.84 -0.07 24.00
C MET A 318 -12.56 1.31 24.62
N GLY A 319 -12.99 2.40 23.96
CA GLY A 319 -12.81 3.76 24.46
C GLY A 319 -11.38 4.26 24.48
N TYR A 320 -10.48 3.65 23.69
CA TYR A 320 -9.08 4.08 23.61
C TYR A 320 -8.97 5.39 22.85
N THR A 321 -8.08 6.27 23.29
CA THR A 321 -7.68 7.44 22.50
C THR A 321 -6.94 6.99 21.24
N ALA A 322 -6.92 7.82 20.20
CA ALA A 322 -6.17 7.55 18.97
C ALA A 322 -4.69 7.23 19.25
N GLY A 323 -4.08 7.94 20.22
CA GLY A 323 -2.70 7.68 20.65
C GLY A 323 -2.51 6.29 21.28
N LEU A 324 -3.42 5.86 22.17
CA LEU A 324 -3.37 4.52 22.77
C LEU A 324 -3.62 3.41 21.74
N ALA A 325 -4.56 3.61 20.81
CA ALA A 325 -4.80 2.68 19.72
C ALA A 325 -3.58 2.57 18.79
N GLY A 326 -2.91 3.69 18.50
CA GLY A 326 -1.64 3.74 17.78
C GLY A 326 -0.53 2.96 18.50
N LEU A 327 -0.36 3.18 19.81
CA LEU A 327 0.61 2.44 20.63
C LEU A 327 0.29 0.94 20.70
N ALA A 328 -0.98 0.54 20.72
CA ALA A 328 -1.38 -0.86 20.70
C ALA A 328 -1.06 -1.54 19.35
N THR A 329 -1.09 -0.80 18.24
CA THR A 329 -0.79 -1.32 16.90
C THR A 329 0.69 -1.26 16.53
N ALA A 330 1.47 -0.33 17.08
CA ALA A 330 2.88 -0.10 16.77
C ALA A 330 3.79 -1.35 16.90
N PRO A 331 3.58 -2.29 17.85
CA PRO A 331 4.44 -3.48 18.01
C PRO A 331 4.52 -4.39 16.78
N VAL A 332 3.55 -4.31 15.85
CA VAL A 332 3.61 -5.02 14.54
C VAL A 332 4.90 -4.66 13.78
N GLY A 333 5.26 -3.38 13.77
CA GLY A 333 6.45 -2.90 13.07
C GLY A 333 7.75 -3.29 13.74
N LEU A 334 7.74 -3.45 15.05
CA LEU A 334 8.98 -3.67 15.82
C LEU A 334 9.71 -4.94 15.38
N LEU A 335 9.01 -6.08 15.35
CA LEU A 335 9.63 -7.33 14.87
C LEU A 335 9.84 -7.34 13.36
N ALA A 336 8.92 -6.75 12.59
CA ALA A 336 9.08 -6.67 11.15
C ALA A 336 10.33 -5.88 10.75
N LEU A 337 10.67 -4.81 11.49
CA LEU A 337 11.85 -3.97 11.29
C LEU A 337 13.15 -4.80 11.31
N PHE A 338 13.29 -5.69 12.30
CA PHE A 338 14.51 -6.50 12.45
C PHE A 338 14.49 -7.78 11.60
N LEU A 339 13.34 -8.42 11.48
CA LEU A 339 13.23 -9.70 10.78
C LEU A 339 13.25 -9.56 9.25
N SER A 340 12.71 -8.50 8.67
CA SER A 340 12.65 -8.35 7.20
C SER A 340 14.03 -8.35 6.54
N PRO A 341 15.03 -7.57 7.01
CA PRO A 341 16.39 -7.65 6.47
C PRO A 341 17.06 -9.00 6.72
N MET A 342 16.78 -9.63 7.88
CA MET A 342 17.33 -10.94 8.22
C MET A 342 16.81 -12.05 7.28
N ILE A 343 15.51 -12.04 6.98
CA ILE A 343 14.87 -12.94 6.01
C ILE A 343 15.44 -12.65 4.62
N GLY A 344 15.50 -11.39 4.22
CA GLY A 344 16.06 -10.98 2.94
C GLY A 344 17.50 -11.45 2.73
N LYS A 345 18.36 -11.32 3.76
CA LYS A 345 19.74 -11.79 3.73
C LYS A 345 19.87 -13.31 3.52
N ASN A 346 18.97 -14.08 4.14
CA ASN A 346 19.00 -15.54 4.12
C ASN A 346 18.11 -16.15 3.00
N MET A 347 17.53 -15.34 2.14
CA MET A 347 16.52 -15.76 1.17
C MET A 347 17.01 -16.85 0.21
N HIS A 348 18.30 -16.83 -0.17
CA HIS A 348 18.91 -17.85 -1.02
C HIS A 348 18.95 -19.26 -0.40
N ARG A 349 18.86 -19.34 0.93
CA ARG A 349 18.85 -20.61 1.69
C ARG A 349 17.44 -21.08 2.05
N LEU A 350 16.45 -20.18 1.99
CA LEU A 350 15.09 -20.45 2.41
C LEU A 350 14.21 -20.88 1.24
N ASN A 351 13.29 -21.79 1.51
CA ASN A 351 12.23 -22.07 0.55
C ASN A 351 11.16 -20.98 0.65
N LEU A 352 11.10 -20.11 -0.36
CA LEU A 352 10.21 -18.95 -0.38
C LEU A 352 8.74 -19.31 -0.14
N ARG A 353 8.29 -20.49 -0.64
CA ARG A 353 6.91 -20.95 -0.44
C ARG A 353 6.63 -21.28 1.02
N VAL A 354 7.59 -21.94 1.68
CA VAL A 354 7.46 -22.29 3.09
C VAL A 354 7.38 -21.04 3.94
N VAL A 355 8.25 -20.05 3.67
CA VAL A 355 8.27 -18.79 4.42
C VAL A 355 7.00 -17.99 4.19
N ALA A 356 6.51 -17.89 2.95
CA ALA A 356 5.27 -17.20 2.63
C ALA A 356 4.03 -17.92 3.22
N SER A 357 3.96 -19.26 3.15
CA SER A 357 2.88 -20.02 3.81
C SER A 357 2.93 -19.86 5.33
N PHE A 358 4.12 -19.87 5.94
CA PHE A 358 4.29 -19.59 7.36
C PHE A 358 3.76 -18.20 7.73
N ALA A 359 4.03 -17.17 6.90
CA ALA A 359 3.49 -15.83 7.12
C ALA A 359 1.95 -15.83 7.17
N PHE A 360 1.30 -16.50 6.22
CA PHE A 360 -0.16 -16.61 6.20
C PHE A 360 -0.72 -17.41 7.39
N ILE A 361 -0.01 -18.45 7.82
CA ILE A 361 -0.37 -19.20 9.03
C ILE A 361 -0.27 -18.32 10.28
N VAL A 362 0.78 -17.49 10.38
CA VAL A 362 0.92 -16.51 11.48
C VAL A 362 -0.23 -15.49 11.43
N PHE A 363 -0.58 -14.96 10.27
CA PHE A 363 -1.73 -14.05 10.15
C PHE A 363 -3.05 -14.73 10.51
N ALA A 364 -3.26 -15.97 10.11
CA ALA A 364 -4.42 -16.76 10.49
C ALA A 364 -4.49 -16.97 12.01
N PHE A 365 -3.37 -17.34 12.63
CA PHE A 365 -3.27 -17.52 14.08
C PHE A 365 -3.57 -16.23 14.84
N VAL A 366 -3.00 -15.10 14.41
CA VAL A 366 -3.27 -13.79 15.01
C VAL A 366 -4.73 -13.39 14.84
N SER A 367 -5.31 -13.61 13.67
CA SER A 367 -6.74 -13.35 13.43
C SER A 367 -7.62 -14.22 14.31
N PHE A 368 -7.31 -15.53 14.43
CA PHE A 368 -8.00 -16.41 15.36
C PHE A 368 -7.87 -15.92 16.81
N TRP A 369 -6.68 -15.53 17.25
CA TRP A 369 -6.48 -14.97 18.59
C TRP A 369 -7.31 -13.72 18.84
N ASN A 370 -7.34 -12.76 17.90
CA ASN A 370 -8.17 -11.56 18.01
C ASN A 370 -9.68 -11.89 18.04
N SER A 371 -10.12 -12.96 17.36
CA SER A 371 -11.52 -13.39 17.38
C SER A 371 -12.00 -13.97 18.71
N THR A 372 -11.11 -14.14 19.68
CA THR A 372 -11.43 -14.60 21.04
C THR A 372 -11.49 -13.46 22.06
N PHE A 373 -11.29 -12.21 21.64
CA PHE A 373 -11.34 -11.08 22.54
C PHE A 373 -12.76 -10.79 23.03
N THR A 374 -12.84 -10.20 24.21
CA THR A 374 -14.06 -9.70 24.84
C THR A 374 -13.89 -8.22 25.17
N LEU A 375 -14.97 -7.58 25.62
CA LEU A 375 -14.93 -6.16 26.05
C LEU A 375 -13.99 -5.92 27.24
N ASP A 376 -13.70 -6.96 28.03
CA ASP A 376 -12.86 -6.88 29.24
C ASP A 376 -11.39 -7.21 28.99
N VAL A 377 -10.98 -7.33 27.69
CA VAL A 377 -9.59 -7.68 27.36
C VAL A 377 -8.63 -6.58 27.84
N PRO A 378 -7.63 -6.92 28.69
CA PRO A 378 -6.69 -5.92 29.19
C PRO A 378 -5.68 -5.51 28.10
N PHE A 379 -5.17 -4.29 28.19
CA PHE A 379 -4.26 -3.69 27.20
C PHE A 379 -3.07 -4.60 26.84
N ASN A 380 -2.47 -5.25 27.84
CA ASN A 380 -1.33 -6.15 27.61
C ASN A 380 -1.68 -7.35 26.71
N HIS A 381 -2.90 -7.87 26.79
CA HIS A 381 -3.34 -8.99 25.92
C HIS A 381 -3.57 -8.54 24.48
N VAL A 382 -3.91 -7.27 24.28
CA VAL A 382 -4.07 -6.67 22.95
C VAL A 382 -2.74 -6.54 22.20
N ILE A 383 -1.64 -6.32 22.92
CA ILE A 383 -0.31 -6.09 22.36
C ILE A 383 0.32 -7.39 21.80
N TRP A 384 0.18 -8.52 22.50
CA TRP A 384 0.86 -9.76 22.14
C TRP A 384 0.57 -10.26 20.72
N PRO A 385 -0.70 -10.32 20.26
CA PRO A 385 -0.99 -10.67 18.87
C PRO A 385 -0.32 -9.72 17.87
N ARG A 386 -0.15 -8.44 18.21
CA ARG A 386 0.51 -7.45 17.35
C ARG A 386 1.99 -7.75 17.19
N ILE A 387 2.68 -8.11 18.28
CA ILE A 387 4.08 -8.56 18.22
C ILE A 387 4.21 -9.77 17.30
N VAL A 388 3.37 -10.79 17.50
CA VAL A 388 3.37 -12.02 16.67
C VAL A 388 3.06 -11.68 15.20
N GLN A 389 2.12 -10.77 14.94
CA GLN A 389 1.80 -10.33 13.58
C GLN A 389 3.00 -9.76 12.84
N GLY A 390 3.92 -9.08 13.56
CA GLY A 390 5.17 -8.57 12.98
C GLY A 390 6.05 -9.66 12.35
N ILE A 391 6.03 -10.87 12.90
CA ILE A 391 6.72 -12.03 12.29
C ILE A 391 6.07 -12.37 10.93
N GLY A 392 4.74 -12.43 10.90
CA GLY A 392 3.99 -12.67 9.67
C GLY A 392 4.28 -11.62 8.60
N VAL A 393 4.30 -10.34 8.98
CA VAL A 393 4.58 -9.22 8.06
C VAL A 393 5.97 -9.35 7.44
N ALA A 394 7.01 -9.64 8.24
CA ALA A 394 8.37 -9.84 7.73
C ALA A 394 8.47 -11.03 6.77
N CYS A 395 7.79 -12.13 7.09
CA CYS A 395 7.77 -13.35 6.28
C CYS A 395 6.86 -13.24 5.04
N PHE A 396 5.99 -12.25 4.96
CA PHE A 396 5.06 -12.04 3.84
C PHE A 396 5.66 -11.18 2.73
N PHE A 397 6.06 -9.92 3.06
CA PHE A 397 6.42 -8.93 2.06
C PHE A 397 7.60 -9.37 1.17
N VAL A 398 8.70 -9.77 1.79
CA VAL A 398 9.94 -10.06 1.09
C VAL A 398 9.82 -11.32 0.22
N PRO A 399 9.36 -12.48 0.73
CA PRO A 399 9.22 -13.68 -0.10
C PRO A 399 8.19 -13.54 -1.21
N MET A 400 7.03 -12.94 -0.93
CA MET A 400 5.98 -12.79 -1.95
C MET A 400 6.42 -11.88 -3.09
N THR A 401 7.05 -10.74 -2.79
CA THR A 401 7.61 -9.85 -3.82
C THR A 401 8.67 -10.57 -4.64
N THR A 402 9.54 -11.35 -4.00
CA THR A 402 10.56 -12.13 -4.71
C THR A 402 9.95 -13.20 -5.61
N ILE A 403 8.94 -13.95 -5.14
CA ILE A 403 8.23 -14.93 -5.97
C ILE A 403 7.61 -14.23 -7.19
N THR A 404 6.93 -13.11 -6.98
CA THR A 404 6.24 -12.36 -8.04
C THR A 404 7.21 -11.87 -9.12
N LEU A 405 8.37 -11.36 -8.73
CA LEU A 405 9.34 -10.77 -9.66
C LEU A 405 10.41 -11.77 -10.15
N SER A 406 10.42 -13.02 -9.66
CA SER A 406 11.49 -13.99 -9.90
C SER A 406 11.69 -14.43 -11.36
N SER A 407 10.64 -14.31 -12.18
CA SER A 407 10.65 -14.72 -13.60
C SER A 407 10.71 -13.53 -14.56
N VAL A 408 10.71 -12.30 -14.04
CA VAL A 408 10.70 -11.08 -14.83
C VAL A 408 12.13 -10.70 -15.23
N SER A 409 12.34 -10.34 -16.50
CA SER A 409 13.62 -9.83 -16.98
C SER A 409 13.93 -8.45 -16.41
N ASP A 410 15.23 -8.13 -16.27
CA ASP A 410 15.66 -6.84 -15.71
C ASP A 410 15.12 -5.63 -16.51
N GLU A 411 14.92 -5.77 -17.83
CA GLU A 411 14.35 -4.73 -18.69
C GLU A 411 12.89 -4.40 -18.37
N ARG A 412 12.12 -5.40 -17.93
CA ARG A 412 10.68 -5.28 -17.62
C ARG A 412 10.40 -5.10 -16.13
N LEU A 413 11.45 -5.03 -15.30
CA LEU A 413 11.33 -5.02 -13.85
C LEU A 413 10.54 -3.80 -13.34
N ALA A 414 10.74 -2.62 -13.94
CA ALA A 414 10.00 -1.40 -13.58
C ALA A 414 8.49 -1.54 -13.88
N SER A 415 8.14 -2.11 -15.05
CA SER A 415 6.74 -2.37 -15.42
C SER A 415 6.09 -3.38 -14.48
N ALA A 416 6.80 -4.46 -14.16
CA ALA A 416 6.33 -5.51 -13.26
C ALA A 416 6.17 -5.00 -11.82
N SER A 417 7.12 -4.21 -11.32
CA SER A 417 7.04 -3.56 -10.00
C SER A 417 5.88 -2.58 -9.95
N GLY A 418 5.72 -1.73 -10.97
CA GLY A 418 4.60 -0.78 -11.08
C GLY A 418 3.25 -1.50 -11.03
N LEU A 419 3.07 -2.51 -11.86
CA LEU A 419 1.83 -3.28 -11.96
C LEU A 419 1.53 -4.07 -10.68
N SER A 420 2.54 -4.72 -10.09
CA SER A 420 2.40 -5.43 -8.82
C SER A 420 2.04 -4.48 -7.66
N ASN A 421 2.67 -3.30 -7.59
CA ASN A 421 2.35 -2.29 -6.59
C ASN A 421 0.96 -1.69 -6.79
N PHE A 422 0.52 -1.47 -8.04
CA PHE A 422 -0.83 -1.04 -8.35
C PHE A 422 -1.89 -2.02 -7.80
N PHE A 423 -1.79 -3.30 -8.16
CA PHE A 423 -2.73 -4.31 -7.67
C PHE A 423 -2.69 -4.45 -6.15
N ARG A 424 -1.52 -4.36 -5.54
CA ARG A 424 -1.37 -4.37 -4.09
C ARG A 424 -2.10 -3.21 -3.42
N THR A 425 -1.89 -1.98 -3.90
CA THR A 425 -2.53 -0.77 -3.35
C THR A 425 -4.04 -0.80 -3.56
N LEU A 426 -4.49 -1.13 -4.76
CA LEU A 426 -5.91 -1.27 -5.08
C LEU A 426 -6.58 -2.32 -4.21
N SER A 427 -5.94 -3.48 -4.01
CA SER A 427 -6.47 -4.54 -3.13
C SER A 427 -6.53 -4.11 -1.68
N GLY A 428 -5.59 -3.28 -1.21
CA GLY A 428 -5.65 -2.66 0.11
C GLY A 428 -6.87 -1.76 0.27
N ALA A 429 -7.15 -0.89 -0.71
CA ALA A 429 -8.33 -0.03 -0.72
C ALA A 429 -9.64 -0.84 -0.75
N ILE A 430 -9.73 -1.86 -1.62
CA ILE A 430 -10.87 -2.79 -1.68
C ILE A 430 -11.05 -3.50 -0.34
N GLY A 431 -9.95 -3.98 0.27
CA GLY A 431 -9.97 -4.66 1.56
C GLY A 431 -10.47 -3.79 2.68
N THR A 432 -10.05 -2.53 2.73
CA THR A 432 -10.54 -1.53 3.68
C THR A 432 -12.04 -1.30 3.50
N ALA A 433 -12.48 -1.01 2.27
CA ALA A 433 -13.88 -0.72 1.96
C ALA A 433 -14.81 -1.90 2.30
N ILE A 434 -14.45 -3.12 1.89
CA ILE A 434 -15.22 -4.34 2.19
C ILE A 434 -15.26 -4.59 3.71
N SER A 435 -14.12 -4.48 4.39
CA SER A 435 -14.02 -4.80 5.81
C SER A 435 -14.82 -3.84 6.68
N THR A 436 -14.76 -2.54 6.42
CA THR A 436 -15.52 -1.53 7.16
C THR A 436 -17.03 -1.69 6.92
N THR A 437 -17.44 -1.91 5.68
CA THR A 437 -18.86 -2.14 5.34
C THR A 437 -19.39 -3.43 5.97
N TYR A 438 -18.61 -4.52 5.89
CA TYR A 438 -18.96 -5.79 6.54
C TYR A 438 -19.14 -5.60 8.05
N TRP A 439 -18.16 -4.97 8.70
CA TRP A 439 -18.16 -4.77 10.15
C TRP A 439 -19.38 -3.96 10.64
N GLU A 440 -19.76 -2.90 9.92
CA GLU A 440 -20.95 -2.11 10.25
C GLU A 440 -22.25 -2.88 10.03
N ASN A 441 -22.40 -3.53 8.87
CA ASN A 441 -23.60 -4.31 8.57
C ASN A 441 -23.78 -5.48 9.54
N ASP A 442 -22.68 -6.14 9.91
CA ASP A 442 -22.72 -7.25 10.85
C ASP A 442 -22.99 -6.76 12.28
N THR A 443 -22.50 -5.56 12.64
CA THR A 443 -22.89 -4.88 13.89
C THR A 443 -24.37 -4.63 13.96
N ILE A 444 -24.99 -4.10 12.89
CA ILE A 444 -26.46 -3.87 12.83
C ILE A 444 -27.21 -5.19 13.00
N ARG A 445 -26.74 -6.26 12.35
CA ARG A 445 -27.32 -7.60 12.45
C ARG A 445 -27.24 -8.15 13.89
N HIS A 446 -26.05 -8.10 14.51
CA HIS A 446 -25.87 -8.56 15.88
C HIS A 446 -26.66 -7.70 16.87
N HIS A 447 -26.71 -6.39 16.66
CA HIS A 447 -27.52 -5.48 17.49
C HIS A 447 -29.00 -5.89 17.47
N ALA A 448 -29.59 -6.10 16.29
CA ALA A 448 -30.95 -6.55 16.15
C ALA A 448 -31.20 -7.88 16.89
N MET A 449 -30.29 -8.87 16.75
CA MET A 449 -30.38 -10.15 17.44
C MET A 449 -30.30 -10.03 18.98
N LEU A 450 -29.47 -9.10 19.49
CA LEU A 450 -29.27 -8.89 20.91
C LEU A 450 -30.47 -8.18 21.51
N VAL A 451 -31.03 -7.16 20.83
CA VAL A 451 -32.21 -6.41 21.29
C VAL A 451 -33.42 -7.34 21.50
N ASP A 452 -33.63 -8.33 20.63
CA ASP A 452 -34.73 -9.30 20.79
C ASP A 452 -34.67 -10.09 22.12
N ASN A 453 -33.44 -10.23 22.68
CA ASN A 453 -33.22 -10.90 23.95
C ASN A 453 -33.22 -9.97 25.18
N VAL A 454 -33.26 -8.64 24.97
CA VAL A 454 -33.32 -7.64 26.04
C VAL A 454 -34.77 -7.26 26.30
N ASN A 455 -35.44 -7.99 27.18
CA ASN A 455 -36.82 -7.75 27.53
C ASN A 455 -37.05 -7.96 29.00
N VAL A 456 -38.19 -7.51 29.49
CA VAL A 456 -38.60 -7.59 30.94
C VAL A 456 -38.78 -9.01 31.46
N TYR A 457 -38.86 -10.01 30.60
CA TYR A 457 -38.98 -11.42 30.98
C TYR A 457 -37.62 -12.13 31.09
N THR A 458 -36.53 -11.47 30.67
CA THR A 458 -35.19 -12.03 30.75
C THR A 458 -34.57 -11.75 32.12
N PRO A 459 -34.24 -12.77 32.93
CA PRO A 459 -33.70 -12.58 34.29
C PRO A 459 -32.46 -11.71 34.34
N ASN A 460 -31.55 -11.86 33.36
CA ASN A 460 -30.32 -11.08 33.30
C ASN A 460 -30.59 -9.60 33.01
N THR A 461 -31.59 -9.28 32.18
CA THR A 461 -31.99 -7.89 31.91
C THR A 461 -32.52 -7.25 33.20
N ASN A 462 -33.40 -7.96 33.95
CA ASN A 462 -33.93 -7.46 35.19
C ASN A 462 -32.84 -7.26 36.25
N ALA A 463 -31.95 -8.24 36.42
CA ALA A 463 -30.84 -8.12 37.37
C ALA A 463 -29.92 -6.91 37.04
N TYR A 464 -29.68 -6.65 35.76
CA TYR A 464 -28.87 -5.50 35.33
C TYR A 464 -29.61 -4.17 35.53
N THR A 465 -30.88 -4.10 35.18
CA THR A 465 -31.72 -2.90 35.41
C THR A 465 -31.87 -2.58 36.89
N ASP A 466 -32.06 -3.60 37.74
CA ASP A 466 -32.15 -3.44 39.19
C ASP A 466 -30.82 -2.96 39.78
N ALA A 467 -29.68 -3.48 39.30
CA ALA A 467 -28.37 -3.01 39.69
C ALA A 467 -28.13 -1.54 39.31
N LEU A 468 -28.55 -1.12 38.11
CA LEU A 468 -28.47 0.28 37.67
C LEU A 468 -29.38 1.19 38.52
N ALA A 469 -30.59 0.74 38.81
CA ALA A 469 -31.52 1.47 39.69
C ALA A 469 -30.95 1.63 41.12
N GLY A 470 -30.27 0.61 41.64
CA GLY A 470 -29.57 0.64 42.92
C GLY A 470 -28.43 1.66 42.99
N VAL A 471 -27.83 2.04 41.86
CA VAL A 471 -26.77 3.07 41.77
C VAL A 471 -27.35 4.46 41.43
N GLY A 472 -28.69 4.59 41.30
CA GLY A 472 -29.36 5.88 41.11
C GLY A 472 -29.77 6.21 39.69
N PHE A 473 -29.62 5.28 38.72
CA PHE A 473 -30.20 5.45 37.39
C PHE A 473 -31.71 5.23 37.42
N SER A 474 -32.45 5.91 36.55
CA SER A 474 -33.91 5.78 36.48
C SER A 474 -34.44 5.99 35.05
N GLY A 475 -35.53 5.32 34.71
CA GLY A 475 -36.27 5.52 33.47
C GLY A 475 -35.38 5.48 32.22
N GLY A 476 -35.38 6.55 31.43
CA GLY A 476 -34.64 6.63 30.17
C GLY A 476 -33.12 6.48 30.30
N SER A 477 -32.53 6.78 31.46
CA SER A 477 -31.09 6.59 31.68
C SER A 477 -30.69 5.11 31.77
N ILE A 478 -31.55 4.24 32.32
CA ILE A 478 -31.35 2.78 32.33
C ILE A 478 -31.41 2.24 30.90
N THR A 479 -32.39 2.68 30.12
CA THR A 479 -32.54 2.27 28.72
C THR A 479 -31.32 2.71 27.89
N ALA A 480 -30.80 3.93 28.10
CA ALA A 480 -29.61 4.41 27.43
C ALA A 480 -28.36 3.58 27.78
N GLN A 481 -28.19 3.15 29.03
CA GLN A 481 -27.09 2.28 29.45
C GLN A 481 -27.22 0.87 28.85
N LEU A 482 -28.42 0.30 28.80
CA LEU A 482 -28.69 -0.98 28.14
C LEU A 482 -28.34 -0.91 26.66
N GLU A 483 -28.80 0.14 25.96
CA GLU A 483 -28.51 0.37 24.56
C GLU A 483 -26.97 0.45 24.30
N GLN A 484 -26.27 1.14 25.18
CA GLN A 484 -24.82 1.27 25.08
C GLN A 484 -24.11 -0.08 25.22
N VAL A 485 -24.57 -0.93 26.18
CA VAL A 485 -24.01 -2.27 26.38
C VAL A 485 -24.33 -3.18 25.18
N VAL A 486 -25.57 -3.16 24.70
CA VAL A 486 -25.99 -3.96 23.54
C VAL A 486 -25.19 -3.56 22.30
N THR A 487 -25.07 -2.26 22.06
CA THR A 487 -24.27 -1.73 20.93
C THR A 487 -22.81 -2.14 21.03
N ALA A 488 -22.18 -2.02 22.20
CA ALA A 488 -20.79 -2.43 22.41
C ALA A 488 -20.60 -3.94 22.18
N GLN A 489 -21.53 -4.78 22.67
CA GLN A 489 -21.51 -6.22 22.42
C GLN A 489 -21.71 -6.57 20.94
N ALA A 490 -22.60 -5.86 20.24
CA ALA A 490 -22.83 -6.05 18.81
C ALA A 490 -21.56 -5.76 18.01
N TYR A 491 -20.88 -4.65 18.30
CA TYR A 491 -19.59 -4.34 17.70
C TYR A 491 -18.52 -5.38 18.02
N MET A 492 -18.50 -5.90 19.24
CA MET A 492 -17.53 -6.94 19.63
C MET A 492 -17.74 -8.23 18.86
N LEU A 493 -19.01 -8.68 18.72
CA LEU A 493 -19.34 -9.87 17.95
C LEU A 493 -18.98 -9.72 16.46
N ALA A 494 -19.32 -8.58 15.86
CA ALA A 494 -18.96 -8.26 14.48
C ALA A 494 -17.42 -8.25 14.27
N THR A 495 -16.67 -7.74 15.27
CA THR A 495 -15.20 -7.76 15.26
C THR A 495 -14.69 -9.20 15.30
N ASN A 496 -15.25 -10.05 16.14
CA ASN A 496 -14.86 -11.45 16.25
C ASN A 496 -15.15 -12.22 14.95
N ASP A 497 -16.31 -12.00 14.34
CA ASP A 497 -16.69 -12.64 13.08
C ASP A 497 -15.81 -12.18 11.91
N PHE A 498 -15.51 -10.88 11.85
CA PHE A 498 -14.52 -10.35 10.88
C PHE A 498 -13.16 -11.07 11.01
N PHE A 499 -12.65 -11.24 12.23
CA PHE A 499 -11.35 -11.91 12.43
C PHE A 499 -11.42 -13.41 12.15
N ARG A 500 -12.57 -14.10 12.36
CA ARG A 500 -12.78 -15.49 11.95
C ARG A 500 -12.73 -15.65 10.44
N ILE A 501 -13.41 -14.75 9.70
CA ILE A 501 -13.37 -14.74 8.23
C ILE A 501 -11.94 -14.47 7.73
N SER A 502 -11.25 -13.50 8.33
CA SER A 502 -9.85 -13.20 8.00
C SER A 502 -8.93 -14.39 8.25
N CYS A 503 -9.13 -15.12 9.35
CA CYS A 503 -8.40 -16.36 9.64
C CYS A 503 -8.58 -17.40 8.51
N ALA A 504 -9.82 -17.66 8.12
CA ALA A 504 -10.12 -18.59 7.03
C ALA A 504 -9.49 -18.15 5.70
N ALA A 505 -9.56 -16.86 5.36
CA ALA A 505 -8.94 -16.30 4.16
C ALA A 505 -7.43 -16.51 4.16
N PHE A 506 -6.74 -16.25 5.26
CA PHE A 506 -5.29 -16.46 5.35
C PHE A 506 -4.90 -17.94 5.27
N LEU A 507 -5.68 -18.86 5.83
CA LEU A 507 -5.44 -20.31 5.67
C LEU A 507 -5.56 -20.76 4.20
N VAL A 508 -6.55 -20.26 3.47
CA VAL A 508 -6.69 -20.51 2.03
C VAL A 508 -5.45 -19.98 1.27
N LEU A 509 -5.00 -18.76 1.59
CA LEU A 509 -3.81 -18.17 0.96
C LEU A 509 -2.54 -18.96 1.28
N ALA A 510 -2.39 -19.50 2.49
CA ALA A 510 -1.26 -20.35 2.87
C ALA A 510 -1.13 -21.59 1.97
N VAL A 511 -2.26 -22.15 1.52
CA VAL A 511 -2.29 -23.26 0.57
C VAL A 511 -2.03 -22.77 -0.87
N LEU A 512 -2.64 -21.65 -1.28
CA LEU A 512 -2.51 -21.13 -2.64
C LEU A 512 -1.07 -20.79 -3.03
N VAL A 513 -0.23 -20.39 -2.07
CA VAL A 513 1.21 -20.14 -2.31
C VAL A 513 1.91 -21.33 -2.97
N TRP A 514 1.50 -22.56 -2.68
CA TRP A 514 2.14 -23.78 -3.22
C TRP A 514 1.90 -23.98 -4.72
N ILE A 515 0.92 -23.30 -5.32
CA ILE A 515 0.67 -23.31 -6.76
C ILE A 515 1.77 -22.53 -7.52
N THR A 516 2.47 -21.59 -6.88
CA THR A 516 3.60 -20.87 -7.49
C THR A 516 4.79 -21.79 -7.72
N LYS A 517 5.63 -21.51 -8.72
CA LYS A 517 6.86 -22.25 -9.02
C LYS A 517 8.05 -21.28 -9.11
N PRO A 518 8.54 -20.72 -8.00
CA PRO A 518 9.66 -19.81 -8.04
C PRO A 518 10.89 -20.51 -8.63
N ARG A 519 11.59 -19.85 -9.54
CA ARG A 519 12.87 -20.38 -10.07
C ARG A 519 13.89 -20.38 -8.93
N LYS A 520 14.46 -21.54 -8.64
CA LYS A 520 15.58 -21.67 -7.71
C LYS A 520 16.80 -21.01 -8.36
N GLY A 521 17.33 -19.94 -7.73
CA GLY A 521 18.61 -19.34 -8.06
C GLY A 521 18.70 -18.85 -9.50
N VAL A 522 18.53 -17.58 -9.74
CA VAL A 522 19.13 -16.94 -10.92
C VAL A 522 20.61 -16.78 -10.59
N GLY A 523 21.37 -17.86 -10.77
CA GLY A 523 22.78 -17.76 -11.09
C GLY A 523 22.87 -17.23 -12.53
N PRO A 524 23.95 -16.54 -12.91
CA PRO A 524 24.10 -16.02 -14.25
C PRO A 524 23.96 -17.17 -15.25
N SER A 525 23.01 -17.09 -16.18
CA SER A 525 23.04 -17.91 -17.38
C SER A 525 24.32 -17.49 -18.11
N MET A 526 25.36 -18.31 -18.02
CA MET A 526 26.43 -18.23 -18.97
C MET A 526 25.79 -18.47 -20.34
N GLY A 527 25.69 -17.39 -21.13
CA GLY A 527 25.33 -17.50 -22.51
C GLY A 527 26.43 -18.31 -23.20
N HIS A 528 26.02 -19.40 -23.85
CA HIS A 528 26.75 -20.03 -24.92
C HIS A 528 26.35 -19.38 -26.24
#